data_5e9bdb3c9ff22e88fef7f3016fc80c92
#
_entry.id   5e9bdb3c9ff22e88fef7f3016fc80c92
#
_cell.length_a   1.000
_cell.length_b   1.000
_cell.length_c   1.000
_cell.angle_alpha   90.00
_cell.angle_beta   90.00
_cell.angle_gamma   90.00
#
_symmetry.space_group_name_H-M   'P 1'
#
loop_
_entity.id
_entity.type
_entity.pdbx_description
1 polymer ?
#
loop_
_entity_poly.entity_id
_entity_poly.type
_entity_poly.pdbx_seq_one_letter_code
_entity_poly.pdbx_strand_id
1 'polypeptide(L)'
;MTDVDFKLDLLIEPEQLVPYLGHELIRIVDLSRASVYEQLHIPHAMHLQPKYLLGQHEQANGVLPDADGLQALIEKLNISPQHYLVVYDDEGGAWAGRLIWNLDCLGFHRTSLINGGIHAWLGTGLPTTTEIEKFTPVSDLLTVDLDAVQQHRIEYDELLQNIEAQDIQLWDCRSHDEYTGLRLAARRGGHIPNALHFEWSTALNRENHLKL
;
A
#
# COMPACT_ATOMS: atom_id res chain seq x y z
N MET A 1 21.23 -2.09 -19.87
CA MET A 1 21.32 -2.22 -18.40
C MET A 1 20.63 -3.53 -18.05
N THR A 2 21.31 -4.42 -17.34
CA THR A 2 20.72 -5.69 -16.91
C THR A 2 19.63 -5.39 -15.90
N ASP A 3 18.43 -5.85 -16.18
CA ASP A 3 17.30 -5.79 -15.24
C ASP A 3 17.72 -6.57 -13.98
N VAL A 4 17.81 -5.90 -12.83
CA VAL A 4 18.17 -6.55 -11.57
C VAL A 4 16.91 -7.23 -11.06
N ASP A 5 16.88 -8.55 -11.13
CA ASP A 5 15.80 -9.35 -10.58
C ASP A 5 16.02 -9.53 -9.06
N PHE A 6 15.36 -8.70 -8.28
CA PHE A 6 15.28 -8.90 -6.83
C PHE A 6 14.31 -10.06 -6.58
N LYS A 7 14.83 -11.19 -6.10
CA LYS A 7 14.04 -12.38 -5.77
C LYS A 7 13.25 -12.17 -4.46
N LEU A 8 12.34 -11.19 -4.49
CA LEU A 8 11.45 -10.87 -3.37
C LEU A 8 10.01 -11.14 -3.80
N ASP A 9 9.28 -11.86 -2.96
CA ASP A 9 7.85 -12.09 -3.11
C ASP A 9 7.06 -10.84 -2.73
N LEU A 10 5.76 -10.79 -3.03
CA LEU A 10 4.88 -9.69 -2.64
C LEU A 10 4.85 -9.50 -1.10
N LEU A 11 4.84 -10.60 -0.35
CA LEU A 11 4.92 -10.59 1.11
C LEU A 11 6.27 -11.17 1.53
N ILE A 12 7.07 -10.39 2.27
CA ILE A 12 8.41 -10.80 2.72
C ILE A 12 8.54 -10.70 4.24
N GLU A 13 9.34 -11.60 4.81
CA GLU A 13 9.77 -11.47 6.20
C GLU A 13 10.87 -10.40 6.35
N PRO A 14 10.99 -9.74 7.51
CA PRO A 14 11.98 -8.68 7.74
C PRO A 14 13.40 -9.06 7.33
N GLU A 15 13.82 -10.29 7.62
CA GLU A 15 15.18 -10.76 7.35
C GLU A 15 15.49 -10.86 5.86
N GLN A 16 14.48 -11.01 5.00
CA GLN A 16 14.65 -11.07 3.55
C GLN A 16 15.04 -9.72 2.96
N LEU A 17 14.74 -8.59 3.64
CA LEU A 17 15.16 -7.27 3.22
C LEU A 17 16.63 -6.98 3.57
N VAL A 18 17.19 -7.58 4.61
CA VAL A 18 18.50 -7.25 5.16
C VAL A 18 19.63 -7.23 4.10
N PRO A 19 19.73 -8.18 3.16
CA PRO A 19 20.77 -8.19 2.13
C PRO A 19 20.68 -7.01 1.14
N TYR A 20 19.57 -6.30 1.11
CA TYR A 20 19.27 -5.23 0.16
C TYR A 20 19.27 -3.84 0.79
N LEU A 21 19.52 -3.71 2.10
CA LEU A 21 19.61 -2.41 2.78
C LEU A 21 20.68 -1.53 2.13
N GLY A 22 20.32 -0.30 1.77
CA GLY A 22 21.21 0.65 1.11
C GLY A 22 21.51 0.37 -0.36
N HIS A 23 20.84 -0.61 -0.99
CA HIS A 23 20.98 -0.84 -2.43
C HIS A 23 20.31 0.29 -3.23
N GLU A 24 21.01 0.86 -4.21
CA GLU A 24 20.57 2.06 -4.96
C GLU A 24 19.22 1.94 -5.66
N LEU A 25 18.85 0.73 -6.11
CA LEU A 25 17.57 0.44 -6.76
C LEU A 25 16.47 -0.03 -5.80
N ILE A 26 16.77 -0.19 -4.51
CA ILE A 26 15.75 -0.49 -3.49
C ILE A 26 15.27 0.82 -2.88
N ARG A 27 13.96 1.03 -2.91
CA ARG A 27 13.30 2.12 -2.21
C ARG A 27 12.48 1.56 -1.06
N ILE A 28 12.90 1.82 0.17
CA ILE A 28 12.14 1.43 1.36
C ILE A 28 11.22 2.59 1.73
N VAL A 29 9.92 2.30 1.88
CA VAL A 29 8.90 3.33 2.16
C VAL A 29 8.18 3.00 3.46
N ASP A 30 8.28 3.90 4.41
CA ASP A 30 7.59 3.85 5.69
C ASP A 30 6.31 4.68 5.64
N LEU A 31 5.18 4.02 5.87
CA LEU A 31 3.85 4.64 5.95
C LEU A 31 3.30 4.68 7.38
N SER A 32 4.16 4.43 8.36
CA SER A 32 3.81 4.56 9.77
C SER A 32 3.43 6.00 10.12
N ARG A 33 2.79 6.16 11.27
CA ARG A 33 2.54 7.49 11.83
C ARG A 33 3.85 8.27 11.97
N ALA A 34 3.81 9.57 11.68
CA ALA A 34 5.01 10.42 11.71
C ALA A 34 5.77 10.31 13.06
N SER A 35 5.03 10.23 14.18
CA SER A 35 5.63 10.08 15.51
C SER A 35 6.36 8.74 15.71
N VAL A 36 5.98 7.68 14.98
CA VAL A 36 6.68 6.39 15.00
C VAL A 36 7.95 6.50 14.17
N TYR A 37 7.85 6.99 12.93
CA TYR A 37 8.99 7.19 12.05
C TYR A 37 10.08 8.06 12.68
N GLU A 38 9.70 9.16 13.33
CA GLU A 38 10.65 10.08 14.00
C GLU A 38 11.37 9.44 15.18
N GLN A 39 10.74 8.47 15.87
CA GLN A 39 11.35 7.74 16.97
C GLN A 39 12.28 6.64 16.50
N LEU A 40 11.87 5.90 15.49
CA LEU A 40 12.65 4.83 14.88
C LEU A 40 12.02 4.37 13.56
N HIS A 41 12.85 3.98 12.63
CA HIS A 41 12.42 3.38 11.36
C HIS A 41 13.51 2.44 10.81
N ILE A 42 13.18 1.67 9.78
CA ILE A 42 14.14 0.79 9.09
C ILE A 42 15.21 1.66 8.41
N PRO A 43 16.51 1.33 8.52
CA PRO A 43 17.55 2.07 7.84
C PRO A 43 17.28 2.24 6.34
N HIS A 44 17.60 3.41 5.80
CA HIS A 44 17.35 3.81 4.41
C HIS A 44 15.85 3.95 4.02
N ALA A 45 14.93 3.93 4.99
CA ALA A 45 13.52 4.17 4.70
C ALA A 45 13.21 5.67 4.57
N MET A 46 12.39 6.00 3.57
CA MET A 46 11.76 7.31 3.47
C MET A 46 10.37 7.28 4.07
N HIS A 47 9.97 8.36 4.73
CA HIS A 47 8.60 8.50 5.23
C HIS A 47 7.66 9.04 4.16
N LEU A 48 6.55 8.34 3.95
CA LEU A 48 5.46 8.79 3.09
C LEU A 48 4.17 8.91 3.90
N GLN A 49 3.64 10.11 3.99
CA GLN A 49 2.37 10.31 4.69
C GLN A 49 1.19 9.72 3.88
N PRO A 50 0.26 8.98 4.51
CA PRO A 50 -0.88 8.36 3.83
C PRO A 50 -1.77 9.29 3.02
N LYS A 51 -1.78 10.60 3.33
CA LYS A 51 -2.55 11.59 2.57
C LYS A 51 -2.21 11.65 1.07
N TYR A 52 -0.99 11.27 0.69
CA TYR A 52 -0.57 11.22 -0.72
C TYR A 52 -1.17 10.05 -1.49
N LEU A 53 -1.76 9.08 -0.79
CA LEU A 53 -2.39 7.91 -1.38
C LEU A 53 -3.88 8.09 -1.67
N LEU A 54 -4.44 9.22 -1.25
CA LEU A 54 -5.88 9.44 -1.24
C LEU A 54 -6.24 10.62 -2.14
N GLY A 55 -7.07 10.35 -3.13
CA GLY A 55 -7.78 11.38 -3.89
C GLY A 55 -9.01 11.87 -3.12
N GLN A 56 -9.53 13.01 -3.58
CA GLN A 56 -10.77 13.60 -3.08
C GLN A 56 -11.83 13.54 -4.17
N HIS A 57 -13.04 13.17 -3.78
CA HIS A 57 -14.22 13.21 -4.63
C HIS A 57 -15.39 13.75 -3.81
N GLU A 58 -16.31 14.52 -4.43
CA GLU A 58 -17.44 15.13 -3.72
C GLU A 58 -18.29 14.14 -2.91
N GLN A 59 -18.39 12.91 -3.35
CA GLN A 59 -19.26 11.89 -2.77
C GLN A 59 -18.52 10.75 -2.07
N ALA A 60 -17.18 10.69 -2.17
CA ALA A 60 -16.39 9.60 -1.61
C ALA A 60 -15.01 10.07 -1.17
N ASN A 61 -14.63 9.72 0.04
CA ASN A 61 -13.28 9.92 0.55
C ASN A 61 -12.41 8.69 0.23
N GLY A 62 -11.12 8.91 0.02
CA GLY A 62 -10.17 7.80 -0.14
C GLY A 62 -10.20 7.14 -1.51
N VAL A 63 -10.72 7.81 -2.54
CA VAL A 63 -10.60 7.36 -3.93
C VAL A 63 -9.13 7.36 -4.38
N LEU A 64 -8.82 6.72 -5.51
CA LEU A 64 -7.52 6.83 -6.14
C LEU A 64 -7.26 8.32 -6.49
N PRO A 65 -6.05 8.86 -6.23
CA PRO A 65 -5.70 10.20 -6.70
C PRO A 65 -5.88 10.35 -8.22
N ASP A 66 -6.17 11.54 -8.67
CA ASP A 66 -6.17 11.87 -10.11
C ASP A 66 -4.74 11.83 -10.69
N ALA A 67 -4.62 12.11 -11.99
CA ALA A 67 -3.35 12.07 -12.70
C ALA A 67 -2.27 12.95 -12.04
N ASP A 68 -2.65 14.17 -11.63
CA ASP A 68 -1.72 15.11 -11.00
C ASP A 68 -1.30 14.60 -9.61
N GLY A 69 -2.24 14.04 -8.83
CA GLY A 69 -1.98 13.43 -7.53
C GLY A 69 -1.10 12.19 -7.64
N LEU A 70 -1.31 11.34 -8.65
CA LEU A 70 -0.47 10.18 -8.92
C LEU A 70 0.93 10.59 -9.38
N GLN A 71 1.04 11.61 -10.24
CA GLN A 71 2.33 12.17 -10.64
C GLN A 71 3.09 12.73 -9.43
N ALA A 72 2.42 13.48 -8.55
CA ALA A 72 3.01 14.01 -7.32
C ALA A 72 3.45 12.87 -6.37
N LEU A 73 2.72 11.76 -6.31
CA LEU A 73 3.14 10.57 -5.56
C LEU A 73 4.44 9.98 -6.12
N ILE A 74 4.56 9.81 -7.44
CA ILE A 74 5.77 9.30 -8.10
C ILE A 74 6.97 10.21 -7.85
N GLU A 75 6.80 11.52 -7.98
CA GLU A 75 7.84 12.51 -7.68
C GLU A 75 8.29 12.43 -6.22
N LYS A 76 7.34 12.27 -5.30
CA LYS A 76 7.61 12.12 -3.87
C LYS A 76 8.39 10.85 -3.58
N LEU A 77 8.02 9.73 -4.20
CA LEU A 77 8.72 8.45 -4.08
C LEU A 77 10.11 8.48 -4.74
N ASN A 78 10.31 9.38 -5.70
CA ASN A 78 11.55 9.52 -6.46
C ASN A 78 11.99 8.17 -7.05
N ILE A 79 11.11 7.54 -7.84
CA ILE A 79 11.30 6.21 -8.41
C ILE A 79 11.32 6.22 -9.93
N SER A 80 12.14 5.33 -10.49
CA SER A 80 12.20 5.00 -11.92
C SER A 80 11.62 3.60 -12.16
N PRO A 81 11.38 3.19 -13.42
CA PRO A 81 10.93 1.84 -13.75
C PRO A 81 11.84 0.71 -13.24
N GLN A 82 13.13 1.00 -12.97
CA GLN A 82 14.10 0.01 -12.50
C GLN A 82 14.06 -0.19 -10.98
N HIS A 83 13.48 0.74 -10.23
CA HIS A 83 13.39 0.61 -8.77
C HIS A 83 12.53 -0.59 -8.36
N TYR A 84 12.81 -1.08 -7.18
CA TYR A 84 11.99 -2.03 -6.44
C TYR A 84 11.59 -1.41 -5.11
N LEU A 85 10.32 -1.42 -4.77
CA LEU A 85 9.83 -0.82 -3.53
C LEU A 85 9.57 -1.90 -2.48
N VAL A 86 10.08 -1.66 -1.28
CA VAL A 86 9.72 -2.43 -0.09
C VAL A 86 8.97 -1.49 0.84
N VAL A 87 7.72 -1.83 1.13
CA VAL A 87 6.82 -0.95 1.86
C VAL A 87 6.41 -1.56 3.20
N TYR A 88 6.17 -0.72 4.19
CA TYR A 88 5.69 -1.14 5.49
C TYR A 88 4.95 0.00 6.21
N ASP A 89 4.22 -0.35 7.26
CA ASP A 89 3.58 0.59 8.17
C ASP A 89 3.58 0.08 9.62
N ASP A 90 2.86 0.78 10.51
CA ASP A 90 2.67 0.41 11.91
C ASP A 90 1.24 -0.07 12.23
N GLU A 91 0.43 -0.36 11.20
CA GLU A 91 -1.00 -0.72 11.34
C GLU A 91 -1.38 -2.05 10.67
N GLY A 92 -0.39 -2.94 10.48
CA GLY A 92 -0.64 -4.29 9.92
C GLY A 92 -0.78 -4.33 8.41
N GLY A 93 -0.18 -3.38 7.70
CA GLY A 93 -0.13 -3.37 6.23
C GLY A 93 -1.26 -2.61 5.55
N ALA A 94 -2.12 -1.90 6.28
CA ALA A 94 -3.26 -1.18 5.70
C ALA A 94 -2.82 -0.06 4.74
N TRP A 95 -1.91 0.80 5.18
CA TRP A 95 -1.38 1.88 4.34
C TRP A 95 -0.34 1.40 3.33
N ALA A 96 0.47 0.43 3.71
CA ALA A 96 1.42 -0.20 2.81
C ALA A 96 0.72 -0.90 1.65
N GLY A 97 -0.32 -1.69 1.92
CA GLY A 97 -1.18 -2.30 0.89
C GLY A 97 -1.88 -1.26 0.00
N ARG A 98 -2.30 -0.12 0.59
CA ARG A 98 -2.86 0.99 -0.19
C ARG A 98 -1.84 1.58 -1.17
N LEU A 99 -0.58 1.76 -0.76
CA LEU A 99 0.47 2.22 -1.67
C LEU A 99 0.72 1.21 -2.80
N ILE A 100 0.82 -0.09 -2.47
CA ILE A 100 0.98 -1.15 -3.48
C ILE A 100 -0.14 -1.08 -4.51
N TRP A 101 -1.40 -1.01 -4.06
CA TRP A 101 -2.55 -0.91 -4.97
C TRP A 101 -2.50 0.37 -5.85
N ASN A 102 -2.10 1.52 -5.30
CA ASN A 102 -1.93 2.73 -6.12
C ASN A 102 -0.87 2.52 -7.21
N LEU A 103 0.23 1.83 -6.89
CA LEU A 103 1.30 1.52 -7.84
C LEU A 103 0.88 0.46 -8.86
N ASP A 104 0.12 -0.56 -8.45
CA ASP A 104 -0.46 -1.55 -9.36
C ASP A 104 -1.40 -0.90 -10.38
N CYS A 105 -2.21 0.08 -9.95
CA CYS A 105 -3.02 0.89 -10.85
C CYS A 105 -2.20 1.65 -11.89
N LEU A 106 -0.92 1.93 -11.61
CA LEU A 106 0.02 2.57 -12.54
C LEU A 106 0.84 1.56 -13.37
N GLY A 107 0.54 0.26 -13.26
CA GLY A 107 1.31 -0.79 -13.92
C GLY A 107 2.69 -1.05 -13.31
N PHE A 108 2.96 -0.54 -12.10
CA PHE A 108 4.21 -0.76 -11.40
C PHE A 108 4.07 -1.86 -10.35
N HIS A 109 4.54 -3.07 -10.67
CA HIS A 109 4.37 -4.28 -9.86
C HIS A 109 5.64 -4.72 -9.11
N ARG A 110 6.70 -3.90 -9.11
CA ARG A 110 7.98 -4.20 -8.45
C ARG A 110 7.92 -3.79 -6.97
N THR A 111 7.08 -4.47 -6.20
CA THR A 111 6.76 -4.10 -4.82
C THR A 111 6.76 -5.31 -3.89
N SER A 112 7.17 -5.11 -2.64
CA SER A 112 6.99 -6.06 -1.53
C SER A 112 6.45 -5.36 -0.30
N LEU A 113 5.63 -6.09 0.47
CA LEU A 113 5.16 -5.73 1.80
C LEU A 113 5.97 -6.47 2.86
N ILE A 114 6.48 -5.77 3.87
CA ILE A 114 7.08 -6.42 5.04
C ILE A 114 5.96 -6.99 5.93
N ASN A 115 5.95 -8.30 6.10
CA ASN A 115 4.98 -9.00 6.94
C ASN A 115 5.08 -8.55 8.40
N GLY A 116 4.01 -7.94 8.92
CA GLY A 116 3.96 -7.37 10.26
C GLY A 116 4.63 -5.99 10.41
N GLY A 117 5.13 -5.42 9.30
CA GLY A 117 5.65 -4.05 9.25
C GLY A 117 6.74 -3.77 10.26
N ILE A 118 6.74 -2.56 10.84
CA ILE A 118 7.74 -2.16 11.83
C ILE A 118 7.72 -3.03 13.10
N HIS A 119 6.56 -3.58 13.48
CA HIS A 119 6.45 -4.43 14.67
C HIS A 119 7.21 -5.74 14.50
N ALA A 120 7.09 -6.39 13.35
CA ALA A 120 7.85 -7.60 13.05
C ALA A 120 9.34 -7.31 12.90
N TRP A 121 9.73 -6.20 12.26
CA TRP A 121 11.12 -5.77 12.20
C TRP A 121 11.77 -5.64 13.57
N LEU A 122 11.09 -4.98 14.51
CA LEU A 122 11.54 -4.84 15.89
C LEU A 122 11.59 -6.19 16.63
N GLY A 123 10.61 -7.05 16.37
CA GLY A 123 10.54 -8.39 16.96
C GLY A 123 11.73 -9.28 16.61
N THR A 124 12.37 -9.06 15.45
CA THR A 124 13.59 -9.79 15.04
C THR A 124 14.88 -9.21 15.63
N GLY A 125 14.82 -8.03 16.26
CA GLY A 125 16.01 -7.34 16.79
C GLY A 125 16.90 -6.74 15.71
N LEU A 126 16.40 -6.55 14.49
CA LEU A 126 17.11 -5.90 13.40
C LEU A 126 17.35 -4.40 13.68
N PRO A 127 18.40 -3.79 13.08
CA PRO A 127 18.76 -2.41 13.37
C PRO A 127 17.69 -1.42 12.94
N THR A 128 17.55 -0.36 13.69
CA THR A 128 16.72 0.81 13.36
C THR A 128 17.55 2.08 13.38
N THR A 129 17.02 3.15 12.79
CA THR A 129 17.65 4.47 12.79
C THR A 129 16.62 5.59 13.02
N THR A 130 17.10 6.78 13.29
CA THR A 130 16.36 8.04 13.27
C THR A 130 16.88 8.99 12.18
N GLU A 131 17.86 8.54 11.39
CA GLU A 131 18.49 9.34 10.34
C GLU A 131 17.58 9.43 9.12
N ILE A 132 17.27 10.66 8.71
CA ILE A 132 16.43 10.90 7.53
C ILE A 132 17.26 10.65 6.27
N GLU A 133 16.84 9.66 5.47
CA GLU A 133 17.48 9.34 4.21
C GLU A 133 17.29 10.46 3.18
N LYS A 134 18.37 10.74 2.44
CA LYS A 134 18.38 11.72 1.35
C LYS A 134 18.65 11.03 0.04
N PHE A 135 17.66 11.03 -0.84
CA PHE A 135 17.76 10.40 -2.15
C PHE A 135 18.20 11.41 -3.22
N THR A 136 19.14 11.01 -4.05
CA THR A 136 19.47 11.75 -5.26
C THR A 136 18.28 11.70 -6.21
N PRO A 137 17.85 12.84 -6.81
CA PRO A 137 16.78 12.84 -7.80
C PRO A 137 17.08 11.91 -8.97
N VAL A 138 16.13 11.04 -9.34
CA VAL A 138 16.25 10.20 -10.52
C VAL A 138 15.91 11.00 -11.77
N SER A 139 16.66 10.77 -12.85
CA SER A 139 16.46 11.48 -14.14
C SER A 139 15.35 10.85 -14.99
N ASP A 140 15.02 9.59 -14.73
CA ASP A 140 14.04 8.79 -15.47
C ASP A 140 12.93 8.37 -14.50
N LEU A 141 12.10 9.33 -14.11
CA LEU A 141 10.95 9.08 -13.23
C LEU A 141 9.95 8.15 -13.90
N LEU A 142 9.31 7.29 -13.10
CA LEU A 142 8.17 6.51 -13.55
C LEU A 142 7.08 7.45 -14.09
N THR A 143 6.53 7.12 -15.25
CA THR A 143 5.44 7.88 -15.85
C THR A 143 4.09 7.28 -15.50
N VAL A 144 3.10 8.15 -15.29
CA VAL A 144 1.73 7.73 -15.03
C VAL A 144 1.09 7.24 -16.33
N ASP A 145 0.71 5.95 -16.37
CA ASP A 145 -0.09 5.36 -17.42
C ASP A 145 -1.54 5.26 -16.99
N LEU A 146 -2.38 6.17 -17.46
CA LEU A 146 -3.80 6.20 -17.09
C LEU A 146 -4.61 5.03 -17.69
N ASP A 147 -4.14 4.42 -18.77
CA ASP A 147 -4.79 3.25 -19.38
C ASP A 147 -4.60 2.00 -18.49
N ALA A 148 -3.49 1.92 -17.76
CA ALA A 148 -3.23 0.85 -16.79
C ALA A 148 -4.16 0.92 -15.56
N VAL A 149 -4.63 2.12 -15.20
CA VAL A 149 -5.49 2.34 -14.01
C VAL A 149 -6.78 1.52 -14.04
N GLN A 150 -7.33 1.25 -15.21
CA GLN A 150 -8.60 0.52 -15.39
C GLN A 150 -8.50 -0.96 -14.97
N GLN A 151 -7.31 -1.56 -14.94
CA GLN A 151 -7.13 -3.00 -14.74
C GLN A 151 -7.33 -3.45 -13.27
N HIS A 152 -7.09 -2.56 -12.31
CA HIS A 152 -7.13 -2.85 -10.87
C HIS A 152 -8.25 -2.10 -10.14
N ARG A 153 -9.21 -1.57 -10.88
CA ARG A 153 -10.31 -0.78 -10.38
C ARG A 153 -11.58 -1.08 -11.16
N ILE A 154 -12.70 -1.11 -10.48
CA ILE A 154 -14.03 -1.20 -11.08
C ILE A 154 -14.82 0.06 -10.75
N GLU A 155 -15.49 0.64 -11.74
CA GLU A 155 -16.36 1.80 -11.56
C GLU A 155 -17.79 1.38 -11.17
N TYR A 156 -18.55 2.33 -10.61
CA TYR A 156 -19.88 2.07 -10.08
C TYR A 156 -20.83 1.44 -11.10
N ASP A 157 -20.89 1.97 -12.33
CA ASP A 157 -21.82 1.49 -13.36
C ASP A 157 -21.45 0.08 -13.84
N GLU A 158 -20.15 -0.20 -13.97
CA GLU A 158 -19.65 -1.54 -14.31
C GLU A 158 -19.90 -2.53 -13.16
N LEU A 159 -19.65 -2.12 -11.91
CA LEU A 159 -19.94 -2.93 -10.74
C LEU A 159 -21.43 -3.30 -10.68
N LEU A 160 -22.32 -2.34 -10.92
CA LEU A 160 -23.77 -2.56 -10.89
C LEU A 160 -24.20 -3.59 -11.94
N GLN A 161 -23.70 -3.49 -13.19
CA GLN A 161 -23.98 -4.46 -14.25
C GLN A 161 -23.49 -5.87 -13.88
N ASN A 162 -22.28 -5.99 -13.34
CA ASN A 162 -21.72 -7.30 -12.94
C ASN A 162 -22.47 -7.94 -11.76
N ILE A 163 -22.99 -7.14 -10.83
CA ILE A 163 -23.85 -7.64 -9.73
C ILE A 163 -25.16 -8.21 -10.28
N GLU A 164 -25.81 -7.51 -11.22
CA GLU A 164 -27.05 -7.95 -11.84
C GLU A 164 -26.85 -9.24 -12.66
N ALA A 165 -25.72 -9.35 -13.36
CA ALA A 165 -25.34 -10.54 -14.13
C ALA A 165 -24.88 -11.72 -13.25
N GLN A 166 -24.54 -11.48 -11.99
CA GLN A 166 -23.92 -12.45 -11.06
C GLN A 166 -22.57 -13.03 -11.54
N ASP A 167 -21.82 -12.24 -12.31
CA ASP A 167 -20.54 -12.66 -12.92
C ASP A 167 -19.33 -12.42 -12.02
N ILE A 168 -19.52 -11.75 -10.86
CA ILE A 168 -18.45 -11.43 -9.93
C ILE A 168 -18.76 -11.91 -8.52
N GLN A 169 -17.70 -12.23 -7.76
CA GLN A 169 -17.77 -12.44 -6.33
C GLN A 169 -17.22 -11.23 -5.60
N LEU A 170 -18.02 -10.62 -4.73
CA LEU A 170 -17.65 -9.45 -3.94
C LEU A 170 -17.22 -9.86 -2.54
N TRP A 171 -16.14 -9.26 -2.07
CA TRP A 171 -15.66 -9.35 -0.70
C TRP A 171 -15.71 -7.97 -0.06
N ASP A 172 -16.48 -7.82 1.02
CA ASP A 172 -16.47 -6.62 1.85
C ASP A 172 -15.46 -6.82 3.00
N CYS A 173 -14.31 -6.15 2.89
CA CYS A 173 -13.22 -6.28 3.85
C CYS A 173 -13.31 -5.27 5.00
N ARG A 174 -14.41 -4.50 5.09
CA ARG A 174 -14.63 -3.54 6.17
C ARG A 174 -14.94 -4.26 7.51
N SER A 175 -15.01 -3.47 8.58
CA SER A 175 -15.40 -4.01 9.89
C SER A 175 -16.82 -4.61 9.86
N HIS A 176 -17.08 -5.54 10.77
CA HIS A 176 -18.41 -6.16 10.92
C HIS A 176 -19.51 -5.12 11.12
N ASP A 177 -19.25 -4.08 11.91
CA ASP A 177 -20.20 -3.02 12.18
C ASP A 177 -20.54 -2.17 10.93
N GLU A 178 -19.56 -1.94 10.06
CA GLU A 178 -19.80 -1.27 8.78
C GLU A 178 -20.58 -2.18 7.82
N TYR A 179 -20.21 -3.46 7.74
CA TYR A 179 -20.89 -4.44 6.91
C TYR A 179 -22.38 -4.60 7.28
N THR A 180 -22.69 -4.67 8.57
CA THR A 180 -24.06 -4.81 9.09
C THR A 180 -24.84 -3.50 9.11
N GLY A 181 -24.17 -2.36 8.94
CA GLY A 181 -24.78 -1.04 9.01
C GLY A 181 -24.97 -0.47 10.41
N LEU A 182 -24.40 -1.10 11.43
CA LEU A 182 -24.34 -0.58 12.81
C LEU A 182 -23.46 0.68 12.88
N ARG A 183 -22.41 0.74 12.07
CA ARG A 183 -21.55 1.91 11.91
C ARG A 183 -21.76 2.51 10.51
N LEU A 184 -22.10 3.81 10.48
CA LEU A 184 -22.31 4.53 9.24
C LEU A 184 -20.99 5.23 8.81
N ALA A 185 -20.37 4.72 7.75
CA ALA A 185 -19.25 5.37 7.09
C ALA A 185 -19.70 6.19 5.85
N ALA A 186 -20.96 6.07 5.42
CA ALA A 186 -21.55 6.76 4.29
C ALA A 186 -23.03 7.11 4.57
N ARG A 187 -23.72 7.71 3.59
CA ARG A 187 -25.14 8.09 3.71
C ARG A 187 -26.07 6.90 3.95
N ARG A 188 -25.68 5.70 3.53
CA ARG A 188 -26.40 4.44 3.75
C ARG A 188 -25.47 3.47 4.46
N GLY A 189 -26.01 2.75 5.46
CA GLY A 189 -25.32 1.64 6.13
C GLY A 189 -25.52 0.32 5.39
N GLY A 190 -24.79 -0.69 5.84
CA GLY A 190 -24.85 -2.03 5.28
C GLY A 190 -23.79 -2.25 4.18
N HIS A 191 -24.05 -3.22 3.33
CA HIS A 191 -23.12 -3.71 2.32
C HIS A 191 -23.77 -3.86 0.95
N ILE A 192 -22.95 -4.04 -0.08
CA ILE A 192 -23.41 -4.32 -1.45
C ILE A 192 -24.11 -5.69 -1.48
N PRO A 193 -25.28 -5.84 -2.13
CA PRO A 193 -25.96 -7.12 -2.20
C PRO A 193 -25.07 -8.27 -2.65
N ASN A 194 -25.15 -9.42 -1.99
CA ASN A 194 -24.36 -10.63 -2.23
C ASN A 194 -22.87 -10.52 -1.90
N ALA A 195 -22.39 -9.42 -1.31
CA ALA A 195 -21.01 -9.33 -0.84
C ALA A 195 -20.79 -10.27 0.34
N LEU A 196 -19.72 -11.06 0.28
CA LEU A 196 -19.23 -11.87 1.39
C LEU A 196 -18.45 -10.97 2.36
N HIS A 197 -18.62 -11.22 3.66
CA HIS A 197 -17.87 -10.47 4.67
C HIS A 197 -16.57 -11.17 5.05
N PHE A 198 -15.47 -10.43 4.96
CA PHE A 198 -14.18 -10.82 5.50
C PHE A 198 -13.48 -9.59 6.07
N GLU A 199 -13.59 -9.35 7.35
CA GLU A 199 -12.91 -8.21 7.98
C GLU A 199 -11.39 -8.39 7.89
N TRP A 200 -10.71 -7.50 7.16
CA TRP A 200 -9.29 -7.60 6.86
C TRP A 200 -8.40 -7.76 8.12
N SER A 201 -8.78 -7.08 9.22
CA SER A 201 -8.01 -7.13 10.47
C SER A 201 -8.02 -8.51 11.15
N THR A 202 -8.93 -9.41 10.76
CA THR A 202 -8.97 -10.79 11.26
C THR A 202 -7.91 -11.69 10.63
N ALA A 203 -7.31 -11.26 9.52
CA ALA A 203 -6.17 -11.95 8.92
C ALA A 203 -4.87 -11.73 9.71
N LEU A 204 -4.82 -10.68 10.56
CA LEU A 204 -3.62 -10.31 11.28
C LEU A 204 -3.47 -11.11 12.59
N ASN A 205 -2.31 -11.71 12.76
CA ASN A 205 -1.95 -12.35 14.02
C ASN A 205 -1.41 -11.30 15.02
N ARG A 206 -2.28 -10.86 15.94
CA ARG A 206 -1.95 -9.83 16.94
C ARG A 206 -0.91 -10.29 17.97
N GLU A 207 -0.79 -11.59 18.21
CA GLU A 207 0.20 -12.18 19.10
C GLU A 207 1.56 -12.36 18.43
N ASN A 208 1.60 -12.30 17.10
CA ASN A 208 2.80 -12.42 16.29
C ASN A 208 3.05 -11.17 15.45
N HIS A 209 3.19 -10.02 16.09
CA HIS A 209 3.62 -8.76 15.47
C HIS A 209 2.75 -8.31 14.27
N LEU A 210 1.45 -8.56 14.28
CA LEU A 210 0.52 -8.24 13.20
C LEU A 210 0.85 -8.92 11.85
N LYS A 211 1.57 -10.03 11.85
CA LYS A 211 1.84 -10.82 10.64
C LYS A 211 0.56 -11.46 10.09
N LEU A 212 0.55 -11.63 8.76
CA LEU A 212 -0.47 -12.38 8.05
C LEU A 212 -0.28 -13.89 8.23
#